data_ceda016da4ed22dd463d3dfb606e725d
#
_entry.id   ceda016da4ed22dd463d3dfb606e725d
#
_cell.length_a   1.000
_cell.length_b   1.000
_cell.length_c   1.000
_cell.angle_alpha   90.00
_cell.angle_beta   90.00
_cell.angle_gamma   90.00
#
_symmetry.space_group_name_H-M   'P 1'
#
loop_
_entity.id
_entity.type
_entity.pdbx_description
1 polymer ?
#
loop_
_entity_poly.entity_id
_entity_poly.type
_entity_poly.pdbx_seq_one_letter_code
_entity_poly.pdbx_strand_id
1 'polypeptide(L)'
;MNLIEEIARRHDPATLAVVSGDRRVTYGELFGQARQIAGLIPGTGRIARVGLQCPNGVSYIVLSMGVLLSGACLVPLAEELTDAERAEIAAITSLDFILAADELAWHGTEEIIAAAESDGTPWKLHRGMNRTPAFPEDGFQALNPAFIRFSSGTTGTSKGVVLSHETLLARITAANEGLHIGPADRVLWMLPMAHHFAVSIVLYLHFGATTVLEHSSMREDILATAEKHAATVIYGSPFHFAMLSGDTSGFMWPGLRLAVATAAALPEATAHAFDHRFGKPLHQGLGIIEVGLSVINLDAAREKPTSLGKPLPAYEVDLREDEFHVRGPGLLDAYLVPWDPSPLDNGWFASGDLVRRDDDGYLFLMGRKKSVINVAGMKVFPEEVERVLNEHPAVARCRVLGREHPQMGQVPVAEIIPADPAAPPKPVELQRHCKAVLSAYKVPMVFKMVAELPLTASGKIKRLA
;
A
#
# COMPACT_ATOMS: atom_id res chain seq x y z
N MET A 1 5.96 -12.33 21.64
CA MET A 1 4.96 -11.32 22.00
C MET A 1 3.77 -11.43 21.06
N ASN A 2 2.52 -11.08 21.48
CA ASN A 2 1.40 -10.92 20.54
C ASN A 2 0.98 -9.44 20.52
N LEU A 3 1.19 -8.76 19.42
CA LEU A 3 0.91 -7.33 19.26
C LEU A 3 -0.56 -6.97 19.52
N ILE A 4 -1.49 -7.82 19.09
CA ILE A 4 -2.93 -7.53 19.25
C ILE A 4 -3.37 -7.65 20.70
N GLU A 5 -2.79 -8.57 21.47
CA GLU A 5 -3.02 -8.62 22.93
C GLU A 5 -2.48 -7.36 23.65
N GLU A 6 -1.35 -6.84 23.20
CA GLU A 6 -0.80 -5.60 23.73
C GLU A 6 -1.75 -4.43 23.49
N ILE A 7 -2.27 -4.28 22.27
CA ILE A 7 -3.26 -3.24 21.95
C ILE A 7 -4.52 -3.38 22.83
N ALA A 8 -5.00 -4.62 23.04
CA ALA A 8 -6.19 -4.88 23.85
C ALA A 8 -6.06 -4.40 25.31
N ARG A 9 -4.84 -4.37 25.83
CA ARG A 9 -4.55 -3.96 27.23
C ARG A 9 -4.32 -2.45 27.36
N ARG A 10 -4.12 -1.73 26.25
CA ARG A 10 -3.72 -0.32 26.24
C ARG A 10 -4.88 0.64 26.40
N HIS A 11 -6.06 0.28 25.95
CA HIS A 11 -7.18 1.20 25.81
C HIS A 11 -8.36 0.80 26.67
N ASP A 12 -9.09 1.82 27.14
CA ASP A 12 -10.37 1.60 27.81
C ASP A 12 -11.35 0.93 26.83
N PRO A 13 -11.97 -0.21 27.20
CA PRO A 13 -12.94 -0.90 26.35
C PRO A 13 -14.11 -0.03 25.84
N ALA A 14 -14.47 1.04 26.55
CA ALA A 14 -15.52 1.96 26.13
C ALA A 14 -15.06 2.97 25.05
N THR A 15 -13.76 3.09 24.82
CA THR A 15 -13.21 4.00 23.78
C THR A 15 -13.64 3.55 22.38
N LEU A 16 -13.99 4.50 21.54
CA LEU A 16 -14.38 4.27 20.15
C LEU A 16 -13.15 3.88 19.31
N ALA A 17 -13.21 2.72 18.65
CA ALA A 17 -12.12 2.19 17.82
C ALA A 17 -12.38 2.38 16.33
N VAL A 18 -13.60 2.07 15.87
CA VAL A 18 -13.96 2.09 14.44
C VAL A 18 -15.35 2.69 14.26
N VAL A 19 -15.53 3.43 13.16
CA VAL A 19 -16.82 3.94 12.70
C VAL A 19 -16.99 3.55 11.23
N SER A 20 -18.18 3.06 10.87
CA SER A 20 -18.57 2.75 9.48
C SER A 20 -20.03 3.17 9.29
N GLY A 21 -20.29 4.23 8.54
CA GLY A 21 -21.62 4.84 8.42
C GLY A 21 -22.14 5.32 9.78
N ASP A 22 -23.25 4.72 10.27
CA ASP A 22 -23.79 4.96 11.61
C ASP A 22 -23.28 3.97 12.67
N ARG A 23 -22.67 2.89 12.25
CA ARG A 23 -22.10 1.86 13.12
C ARG A 23 -20.89 2.41 13.87
N ARG A 24 -20.92 2.30 15.17
CA ARG A 24 -19.84 2.70 16.11
C ARG A 24 -19.38 1.45 16.85
N VAL A 25 -18.10 1.15 16.80
CA VAL A 25 -17.50 -0.03 17.42
C VAL A 25 -16.45 0.42 18.41
N THR A 26 -16.63 0.05 19.66
CA THR A 26 -15.66 0.33 20.74
C THR A 26 -14.51 -0.68 20.72
N TYR A 27 -13.43 -0.39 21.44
CA TYR A 27 -12.35 -1.36 21.64
C TYR A 27 -12.86 -2.65 22.30
N GLY A 28 -13.76 -2.52 23.29
CA GLY A 28 -14.34 -3.68 23.97
C GLY A 28 -15.12 -4.60 23.03
N GLU A 29 -15.98 -4.02 22.18
CA GLU A 29 -16.73 -4.76 21.17
C GLU A 29 -15.80 -5.40 20.13
N LEU A 30 -14.84 -4.63 19.61
CA LEU A 30 -13.88 -5.07 18.60
C LEU A 30 -13.06 -6.28 19.10
N PHE A 31 -12.49 -6.17 20.30
CA PHE A 31 -11.72 -7.26 20.90
C PHE A 31 -12.58 -8.42 21.38
N GLY A 32 -13.81 -8.17 21.81
CA GLY A 32 -14.77 -9.20 22.15
C GLY A 32 -15.06 -10.13 20.95
N GLN A 33 -15.38 -9.54 19.81
CA GLN A 33 -15.60 -10.27 18.56
C GLN A 33 -14.30 -10.97 18.09
N ALA A 34 -13.17 -10.28 18.10
CA ALA A 34 -11.90 -10.88 17.69
C ALA A 34 -11.51 -12.10 18.53
N ARG A 35 -11.77 -12.09 19.86
CA ARG A 35 -11.54 -13.27 20.72
C ARG A 35 -12.46 -14.45 20.39
N GLN A 36 -13.71 -14.20 20.01
CA GLN A 36 -14.61 -15.24 19.53
C GLN A 36 -14.05 -15.91 18.26
N ILE A 37 -13.58 -15.12 17.30
CA ILE A 37 -12.95 -15.63 16.09
C ILE A 37 -11.69 -16.45 16.44
N ALA A 38 -10.83 -15.93 17.32
CA ALA A 38 -9.61 -16.61 17.75
C ALA A 38 -9.90 -18.00 18.36
N GLY A 39 -10.99 -18.12 19.12
CA GLY A 39 -11.43 -19.39 19.71
C GLY A 39 -11.93 -20.44 18.71
N LEU A 40 -12.26 -20.04 17.50
CA LEU A 40 -12.74 -20.93 16.42
C LEU A 40 -11.60 -21.42 15.51
N ILE A 41 -10.42 -20.82 15.55
CA ILE A 41 -9.26 -21.25 14.77
C ILE A 41 -8.56 -22.42 15.51
N PRO A 42 -8.52 -23.63 14.90
CA PRO A 42 -7.94 -24.78 15.59
C PRO A 42 -6.44 -24.64 15.81
N GLY A 43 -5.97 -25.07 16.97
CA GLY A 43 -4.53 -25.19 17.24
C GLY A 43 -3.88 -26.27 16.37
N THR A 44 -2.72 -25.94 15.80
CA THR A 44 -1.94 -26.86 14.93
C THR A 44 -0.68 -27.38 15.61
N GLY A 45 -0.43 -26.98 16.86
CA GLY A 45 0.84 -27.25 17.55
C GLY A 45 2.01 -26.38 17.09
N ARG A 46 1.77 -25.49 16.14
CA ARG A 46 2.70 -24.49 15.58
C ARG A 46 1.94 -23.23 15.19
N ILE A 47 2.65 -22.18 14.76
CA ILE A 47 2.00 -20.97 14.21
C ILE A 47 1.33 -21.36 12.88
N ALA A 48 0.00 -21.38 12.88
CA ALA A 48 -0.79 -21.65 11.69
C ALA A 48 -0.75 -20.47 10.72
N ARG A 49 -0.87 -20.72 9.43
CA ARG A 49 -1.02 -19.70 8.40
C ARG A 49 -2.48 -19.64 7.97
N VAL A 50 -3.11 -18.50 8.17
CA VAL A 50 -4.53 -18.29 7.89
C VAL A 50 -4.68 -17.27 6.77
N GLY A 51 -5.21 -17.71 5.63
CA GLY A 51 -5.62 -16.83 4.54
C GLY A 51 -6.88 -16.08 4.93
N LEU A 52 -6.94 -14.78 4.67
CA LEU A 52 -8.14 -13.96 4.88
C LEU A 52 -8.62 -13.36 3.57
N GLN A 53 -9.83 -13.72 3.15
CA GLN A 53 -10.53 -13.15 2.01
C GLN A 53 -11.83 -12.50 2.51
N CYS A 54 -11.80 -11.18 2.65
CA CYS A 54 -12.90 -10.40 3.22
C CYS A 54 -12.90 -9.00 2.61
N PRO A 55 -14.08 -8.43 2.28
CA PRO A 55 -14.22 -7.05 1.87
C PRO A 55 -13.71 -6.07 2.93
N ASN A 56 -13.35 -4.85 2.49
CA ASN A 56 -13.05 -3.77 3.42
C ASN A 56 -14.23 -3.54 4.37
N GLY A 57 -13.95 -3.36 5.66
CA GLY A 57 -15.01 -3.10 6.63
C GLY A 57 -14.59 -3.42 8.06
N VAL A 58 -15.53 -3.27 8.99
CA VAL A 58 -15.34 -3.65 10.40
C VAL A 58 -15.03 -5.14 10.49
N SER A 59 -15.72 -5.97 9.70
CA SER A 59 -15.49 -7.42 9.66
C SER A 59 -14.04 -7.76 9.29
N TYR A 60 -13.45 -7.07 8.30
CA TYR A 60 -12.05 -7.28 7.94
C TYR A 60 -11.11 -7.07 9.15
N ILE A 61 -11.35 -5.98 9.90
CA ILE A 61 -10.56 -5.66 11.09
C ILE A 61 -10.74 -6.74 12.17
N VAL A 62 -11.98 -7.11 12.47
CA VAL A 62 -12.31 -8.14 13.48
C VAL A 62 -11.68 -9.48 13.14
N LEU A 63 -11.85 -9.95 11.89
CA LEU A 63 -11.32 -11.24 11.43
C LEU A 63 -9.79 -11.25 11.44
N SER A 64 -9.16 -10.17 10.95
CA SER A 64 -7.69 -10.04 11.00
C SER A 64 -7.15 -10.07 12.43
N MET A 65 -7.79 -9.34 13.35
CA MET A 65 -7.42 -9.35 14.77
C MET A 65 -7.65 -10.72 15.41
N GLY A 66 -8.74 -11.40 15.05
CA GLY A 66 -9.04 -12.74 15.52
C GLY A 66 -7.97 -13.75 15.11
N VAL A 67 -7.53 -13.71 13.86
CA VAL A 67 -6.42 -14.54 13.37
C VAL A 67 -5.15 -14.27 14.18
N LEU A 68 -4.78 -13.02 14.35
CA LEU A 68 -3.56 -12.66 15.08
C LEU A 68 -3.65 -13.01 16.59
N LEU A 69 -4.83 -12.85 17.21
CA LEU A 69 -5.07 -13.22 18.61
C LEU A 69 -4.98 -14.74 18.84
N SER A 70 -5.35 -15.56 17.85
CA SER A 70 -5.19 -17.02 17.94
C SER A 70 -3.72 -17.45 17.94
N GLY A 71 -2.78 -16.54 17.72
CA GLY A 71 -1.37 -16.83 17.53
C GLY A 71 -1.03 -17.29 16.11
N ALA A 72 -1.96 -17.18 15.16
CA ALA A 72 -1.72 -17.55 13.77
C ALA A 72 -1.14 -16.36 12.97
N CYS A 73 -0.44 -16.68 11.89
CA CYS A 73 0.08 -15.75 10.91
C CYS A 73 -1.00 -15.42 9.87
N LEU A 74 -1.31 -14.14 9.72
CA LEU A 74 -2.31 -13.63 8.77
C LEU A 74 -1.72 -13.51 7.36
N VAL A 75 -2.42 -14.06 6.36
CA VAL A 75 -2.09 -13.94 4.93
C VAL A 75 -3.28 -13.30 4.20
N PRO A 76 -3.25 -12.00 3.90
CA PRO A 76 -4.33 -11.36 3.15
C PRO A 76 -4.45 -11.92 1.73
N LEU A 77 -5.68 -12.26 1.35
CA LEU A 77 -6.07 -12.62 -0.01
C LEU A 77 -6.97 -11.50 -0.54
N ALA A 78 -6.36 -10.52 -1.21
CA ALA A 78 -7.07 -9.33 -1.64
C ALA A 78 -8.19 -9.66 -2.64
N GLU A 79 -9.26 -8.87 -2.61
CA GLU A 79 -10.44 -9.09 -3.47
C GLU A 79 -10.11 -8.91 -4.96
N GLU A 80 -9.16 -8.04 -5.27
CA GLU A 80 -8.74 -7.73 -6.64
C GLU A 80 -7.93 -8.86 -7.30
N LEU A 81 -7.46 -9.83 -6.49
CA LEU A 81 -6.74 -10.99 -7.00
C LEU A 81 -7.70 -11.91 -7.78
N THR A 82 -7.21 -12.46 -8.87
CA THR A 82 -7.90 -13.55 -9.56
C THR A 82 -7.88 -14.83 -8.74
N ASP A 83 -8.76 -15.77 -9.05
CA ASP A 83 -8.79 -17.09 -8.37
C ASP A 83 -7.44 -17.81 -8.53
N ALA A 84 -6.80 -17.70 -9.68
CA ALA A 84 -5.48 -18.27 -9.94
C ALA A 84 -4.39 -17.66 -9.05
N GLU A 85 -4.37 -16.35 -8.88
CA GLU A 85 -3.41 -15.65 -8.01
C GLU A 85 -3.66 -16.01 -6.54
N ARG A 86 -4.92 -16.08 -6.11
CA ARG A 86 -5.27 -16.53 -4.75
C ARG A 86 -4.83 -17.97 -4.48
N ALA A 87 -5.08 -18.87 -5.44
CA ALA A 87 -4.66 -20.26 -5.36
C ALA A 87 -3.13 -20.39 -5.33
N GLU A 88 -2.40 -19.60 -6.09
CA GLU A 88 -0.95 -19.53 -6.06
C GLU A 88 -0.42 -19.08 -4.70
N ILE A 89 -0.96 -17.99 -4.14
CA ILE A 89 -0.59 -17.52 -2.79
C ILE A 89 -0.87 -18.61 -1.75
N ALA A 90 -2.05 -19.22 -1.79
CA ALA A 90 -2.42 -20.29 -0.87
C ALA A 90 -1.47 -21.49 -0.96
N ALA A 91 -1.03 -21.84 -2.16
CA ALA A 91 -0.07 -22.92 -2.40
C ALA A 91 1.33 -22.56 -1.89
N ILE A 92 1.83 -21.37 -2.22
CA ILE A 92 3.17 -20.91 -1.84
C ILE A 92 3.29 -20.77 -0.32
N THR A 93 2.25 -20.25 0.34
CA THR A 93 2.22 -20.09 1.80
C THR A 93 1.88 -21.37 2.54
N SER A 94 1.39 -22.41 1.85
CA SER A 94 0.88 -23.65 2.47
C SER A 94 -0.13 -23.34 3.60
N LEU A 95 -1.21 -22.61 3.24
CA LEU A 95 -2.22 -22.19 4.22
C LEU A 95 -2.81 -23.38 4.97
N ASP A 96 -2.88 -23.28 6.29
CA ASP A 96 -3.54 -24.27 7.16
C ASP A 96 -5.05 -24.08 7.15
N PHE A 97 -5.50 -22.82 7.10
CA PHE A 97 -6.91 -22.43 7.07
C PHE A 97 -7.13 -21.25 6.15
N ILE A 98 -8.38 -21.09 5.70
CA ILE A 98 -8.83 -19.95 4.92
C ILE A 98 -10.12 -19.44 5.54
N LEU A 99 -10.09 -18.19 5.96
CA LEU A 99 -11.21 -17.45 6.50
C LEU A 99 -11.77 -16.59 5.38
N ALA A 100 -12.95 -16.92 4.87
CA ALA A 100 -13.56 -16.23 3.75
C ALA A 100 -14.94 -15.71 4.11
N ALA A 101 -15.26 -14.47 3.72
CA ALA A 101 -16.64 -13.97 3.72
C ALA A 101 -17.48 -14.81 2.75
N ASP A 102 -18.74 -15.07 3.11
CA ASP A 102 -19.60 -16.03 2.38
C ASP A 102 -19.90 -15.59 0.94
N GLU A 103 -19.86 -14.29 0.69
CA GLU A 103 -20.04 -13.70 -0.64
C GLU A 103 -18.87 -14.00 -1.60
N LEU A 104 -17.74 -14.38 -1.04
CA LEU A 104 -16.50 -14.64 -1.77
C LEU A 104 -16.24 -16.15 -1.75
N ALA A 105 -16.83 -16.88 -2.68
CA ALA A 105 -16.67 -18.32 -2.75
C ALA A 105 -15.18 -18.72 -2.89
N TRP A 106 -14.70 -19.51 -1.94
CA TRP A 106 -13.39 -20.14 -2.04
C TRP A 106 -13.55 -21.50 -2.75
N HIS A 107 -12.92 -21.66 -3.90
CA HIS A 107 -13.02 -22.88 -4.74
C HIS A 107 -11.95 -23.93 -4.46
N GLY A 108 -11.26 -23.86 -3.32
CA GLY A 108 -10.07 -24.70 -3.08
C GLY A 108 -10.19 -25.79 -2.03
N THR A 109 -11.24 -25.79 -1.17
CA THR A 109 -11.42 -26.78 -0.11
C THR A 109 -12.90 -27.07 0.16
N GLU A 110 -13.23 -28.33 0.46
CA GLU A 110 -14.61 -28.75 0.72
C GLU A 110 -14.97 -28.73 2.23
N GLU A 111 -13.97 -28.78 3.12
CA GLU A 111 -14.20 -28.89 4.56
C GLU A 111 -14.36 -27.52 5.23
N ILE A 112 -15.58 -27.21 5.66
CA ILE A 112 -15.89 -26.05 6.51
C ILE A 112 -15.72 -26.50 7.96
N ILE A 113 -14.82 -25.82 8.69
CA ILE A 113 -14.53 -26.10 10.10
C ILE A 113 -15.47 -25.32 11.01
N ALA A 114 -15.75 -24.06 10.67
CA ALA A 114 -16.62 -23.17 11.41
C ALA A 114 -17.28 -22.16 10.46
N ALA A 115 -18.44 -21.67 10.86
CA ALA A 115 -19.13 -20.57 10.19
C ALA A 115 -19.78 -19.68 11.25
N ALA A 116 -19.74 -18.38 11.05
CA ALA A 116 -20.37 -17.39 11.91
C ALA A 116 -20.60 -16.08 11.15
N GLU A 117 -21.01 -15.07 11.85
CA GLU A 117 -21.19 -13.71 11.33
C GLU A 117 -20.36 -12.73 12.16
N SER A 118 -19.80 -11.74 11.52
CA SER A 118 -19.11 -10.63 12.16
C SER A 118 -19.58 -9.33 11.53
N ASP A 119 -20.17 -8.46 12.33
CA ASP A 119 -20.69 -7.15 11.92
C ASP A 119 -21.61 -7.22 10.67
N GLY A 120 -22.54 -8.18 10.64
CA GLY A 120 -23.47 -8.41 9.54
C GLY A 120 -22.86 -9.16 8.34
N THR A 121 -21.58 -9.50 8.38
CA THR A 121 -20.90 -10.24 7.32
C THR A 121 -20.80 -11.72 7.71
N PRO A 122 -21.51 -12.62 7.03
CA PRO A 122 -21.33 -14.07 7.23
C PRO A 122 -19.96 -14.50 6.68
N TRP A 123 -19.31 -15.42 7.38
CA TRP A 123 -18.00 -15.94 6.98
C TRP A 123 -17.87 -17.43 7.32
N LYS A 124 -16.95 -18.10 6.64
CA LYS A 124 -16.62 -19.52 6.81
C LYS A 124 -15.11 -19.68 7.00
N LEU A 125 -14.75 -20.57 7.92
CA LEU A 125 -13.39 -21.05 8.10
C LEU A 125 -13.26 -22.40 7.39
N HIS A 126 -12.49 -22.42 6.32
CA HIS A 126 -12.19 -23.61 5.53
C HIS A 126 -10.84 -24.21 5.96
N ARG A 127 -10.72 -25.53 5.86
CA ARG A 127 -9.42 -26.19 5.97
C ARG A 127 -8.58 -25.87 4.74
N GLY A 128 -7.33 -25.50 4.93
CA GLY A 128 -6.38 -25.26 3.84
C GLY A 128 -5.94 -26.55 3.14
N MET A 129 -5.33 -26.42 2.00
CA MET A 129 -4.72 -27.55 1.30
C MET A 129 -3.45 -27.97 2.08
N ASN A 130 -3.45 -29.20 2.58
CA ASN A 130 -2.33 -29.76 3.35
C ASN A 130 -1.14 -30.02 2.42
N ARG A 131 -0.28 -29.01 2.22
CA ARG A 131 0.91 -29.08 1.35
C ARG A 131 2.17 -28.89 2.18
N THR A 132 3.23 -29.57 1.78
CA THR A 132 4.56 -29.33 2.35
C THR A 132 5.05 -27.94 1.94
N PRO A 133 5.43 -27.06 2.88
CA PRO A 133 5.95 -25.75 2.55
C PRO A 133 7.22 -25.82 1.70
N ALA A 134 7.40 -24.85 0.81
CA ALA A 134 8.62 -24.69 0.03
C ALA A 134 9.75 -23.95 0.80
N PHE A 135 9.55 -23.74 2.10
CA PHE A 135 10.48 -23.06 3.00
C PHE A 135 10.67 -23.87 4.29
N PRO A 136 11.78 -23.66 5.04
CA PRO A 136 12.04 -24.37 6.30
C PRO A 136 11.01 -23.97 7.37
N GLU A 137 10.18 -24.92 7.80
CA GLU A 137 9.12 -24.66 8.80
C GLU A 137 9.71 -24.14 10.12
N ASP A 138 10.77 -24.79 10.66
CA ASP A 138 11.39 -24.37 11.92
C ASP A 138 11.94 -22.94 11.84
N GLY A 139 12.55 -22.59 10.70
CA GLY A 139 13.05 -21.23 10.47
C GLY A 139 11.93 -20.20 10.43
N PHE A 140 10.81 -20.54 9.80
CA PHE A 140 9.62 -19.70 9.77
C PHE A 140 9.02 -19.51 11.17
N GLN A 141 8.85 -20.62 11.91
CA GLN A 141 8.28 -20.59 13.27
C GLN A 141 9.12 -19.75 14.24
N ALA A 142 10.46 -19.79 14.12
CA ALA A 142 11.39 -19.08 14.96
C ALA A 142 11.28 -17.54 14.85
N LEU A 143 10.71 -17.03 13.73
CA LEU A 143 10.49 -15.60 13.51
C LEU A 143 9.30 -15.00 14.30
N ASN A 144 8.48 -15.82 14.96
CA ASN A 144 7.20 -15.38 15.53
C ASN A 144 6.32 -14.62 14.51
N PRO A 145 6.06 -15.21 13.30
CA PRO A 145 5.45 -14.50 12.20
C PRO A 145 3.99 -14.13 12.48
N ALA A 146 3.66 -12.86 12.28
CA ALA A 146 2.32 -12.33 12.40
C ALA A 146 1.65 -12.12 11.04
N PHE A 147 2.43 -11.81 10.01
CA PHE A 147 1.88 -11.34 8.74
C PHE A 147 2.76 -11.74 7.56
N ILE A 148 2.13 -12.27 6.51
CA ILE A 148 2.80 -12.48 5.22
C ILE A 148 2.07 -11.67 4.17
N ARG A 149 2.80 -10.84 3.45
CA ARG A 149 2.25 -10.08 2.34
C ARG A 149 3.04 -10.29 1.07
N PHE A 150 2.33 -10.55 -0.01
CA PHE A 150 2.94 -10.60 -1.32
C PHE A 150 3.02 -9.21 -1.93
N SER A 151 4.19 -8.84 -2.42
CA SER A 151 4.33 -7.65 -3.25
C SER A 151 3.68 -7.94 -4.61
N SER A 152 2.98 -6.97 -5.17
CA SER A 152 2.54 -7.02 -6.57
C SER A 152 3.78 -6.92 -7.47
N GLY A 153 4.58 -8.00 -7.51
CA GLY A 153 5.89 -8.00 -8.15
C GLY A 153 5.79 -7.53 -9.60
N THR A 154 6.35 -6.37 -9.89
CA THR A 154 6.61 -5.92 -11.26
C THR A 154 7.60 -6.84 -11.99
N THR A 155 8.09 -7.91 -11.33
CA THR A 155 9.18 -8.78 -11.77
C THR A 155 8.79 -10.25 -12.00
N GLY A 156 7.49 -10.58 -12.08
CA GLY A 156 7.02 -11.93 -12.46
C GLY A 156 7.04 -13.01 -11.36
N THR A 157 7.80 -12.86 -10.28
CA THR A 157 7.76 -13.74 -9.11
C THR A 157 7.41 -12.93 -7.87
N SER A 158 6.22 -13.15 -7.31
CA SER A 158 5.79 -12.47 -6.10
C SER A 158 6.52 -13.05 -4.89
N LYS A 159 7.34 -12.23 -4.22
CA LYS A 159 8.01 -12.61 -2.97
C LYS A 159 7.06 -12.36 -1.79
N GLY A 160 6.87 -13.35 -0.95
CA GLY A 160 6.15 -13.17 0.31
C GLY A 160 7.05 -12.48 1.35
N VAL A 161 6.68 -11.30 1.80
CA VAL A 161 7.36 -10.58 2.88
C VAL A 161 6.81 -11.06 4.21
N VAL A 162 7.67 -11.62 5.07
CA VAL A 162 7.33 -12.09 6.41
C VAL A 162 7.58 -11.00 7.43
N LEU A 163 6.61 -10.72 8.28
CA LEU A 163 6.70 -9.74 9.36
C LEU A 163 6.29 -10.40 10.69
N SER A 164 7.15 -10.33 11.68
CA SER A 164 6.87 -10.75 13.05
C SER A 164 5.98 -9.76 13.79
N HIS A 165 5.43 -10.17 14.93
CA HIS A 165 4.73 -9.26 15.85
C HIS A 165 5.64 -8.13 16.33
N GLU A 166 6.91 -8.45 16.59
CA GLU A 166 7.94 -7.51 17.03
C GLU A 166 8.26 -6.48 15.96
N THR A 167 8.44 -6.94 14.72
CA THR A 167 8.68 -6.08 13.56
C THR A 167 7.50 -5.16 13.28
N LEU A 168 6.27 -5.66 13.38
CA LEU A 168 5.07 -4.83 13.22
C LEU A 168 5.01 -3.74 14.29
N LEU A 169 5.26 -4.05 15.57
CA LEU A 169 5.27 -3.07 16.65
C LEU A 169 6.35 -1.99 16.45
N ALA A 170 7.57 -2.41 16.13
CA ALA A 170 8.67 -1.51 15.87
C ALA A 170 8.36 -0.56 14.69
N ARG A 171 7.78 -1.08 13.61
CA ARG A 171 7.40 -0.34 12.41
C ARG A 171 6.34 0.73 12.68
N ILE A 172 5.25 0.37 13.38
CA ILE A 172 4.17 1.33 13.67
C ILE A 172 4.62 2.39 14.68
N THR A 173 5.50 2.03 15.61
CA THR A 173 6.08 2.98 16.58
C THR A 173 6.96 4.00 15.86
N ALA A 174 7.88 3.53 15.01
CA ALA A 174 8.74 4.42 14.23
C ALA A 174 7.94 5.34 13.28
N ALA A 175 6.94 4.81 12.59
CA ALA A 175 6.07 5.63 11.73
C ALA A 175 5.34 6.72 12.53
N ASN A 176 4.93 6.42 13.76
CA ASN A 176 4.18 7.37 14.58
C ASN A 176 5.05 8.49 15.20
N GLU A 177 6.37 8.35 15.23
CA GLU A 177 7.26 9.47 15.58
C GLU A 177 7.09 10.68 14.66
N GLY A 178 6.69 10.45 13.40
CA GLY A 178 6.38 11.51 12.45
C GLY A 178 4.89 11.82 12.32
N LEU A 179 4.03 10.80 12.34
CA LEU A 179 2.59 10.98 12.12
C LEU A 179 1.86 11.56 13.34
N HIS A 180 2.39 11.33 14.55
CA HIS A 180 1.80 11.76 15.81
C HIS A 180 0.30 11.40 15.94
N ILE A 181 -0.07 10.20 15.48
CA ILE A 181 -1.43 9.68 15.62
C ILE A 181 -1.70 9.39 17.10
N GLY A 182 -2.88 9.80 17.57
CA GLY A 182 -3.27 9.62 18.96
C GLY A 182 -4.79 9.58 19.18
N PRO A 183 -5.24 9.51 20.46
CA PRO A 183 -6.66 9.30 20.79
C PRO A 183 -7.61 10.42 20.34
N ALA A 184 -7.10 11.61 20.04
CA ALA A 184 -7.88 12.73 19.51
C ALA A 184 -8.14 12.59 17.99
N ASP A 185 -7.44 11.67 17.32
CA ASP A 185 -7.53 11.54 15.88
C ASP A 185 -8.70 10.68 15.42
N ARG A 186 -9.25 11.12 14.30
CA ARG A 186 -10.25 10.40 13.51
C ARG A 186 -9.72 10.28 12.10
N VAL A 187 -9.24 9.07 11.79
CA VAL A 187 -8.53 8.79 10.55
C VAL A 187 -9.54 8.31 9.51
N LEU A 188 -9.80 9.12 8.50
CA LEU A 188 -10.63 8.74 7.36
C LEU A 188 -9.88 7.78 6.46
N TRP A 189 -10.41 6.58 6.32
CA TRP A 189 -9.78 5.46 5.63
C TRP A 189 -10.57 5.00 4.42
N MET A 190 -9.92 4.93 3.26
CA MET A 190 -10.52 4.58 1.97
C MET A 190 -9.72 3.54 1.18
N LEU A 191 -8.52 3.16 1.65
CA LEU A 191 -7.64 2.27 0.91
C LEU A 191 -7.95 0.79 1.17
N PRO A 192 -7.59 -0.14 0.25
CA PRO A 192 -7.78 -1.57 0.47
C PRO A 192 -7.05 -2.07 1.71
N MET A 193 -7.79 -2.67 2.66
CA MET A 193 -7.23 -3.14 3.94
C MET A 193 -6.25 -4.29 3.75
N ALA A 194 -6.47 -5.16 2.78
CA ALA A 194 -5.55 -6.26 2.47
C ALA A 194 -4.10 -5.78 2.23
N HIS A 195 -3.94 -4.54 1.79
CA HIS A 195 -2.63 -3.94 1.53
C HIS A 195 -2.09 -3.09 2.68
N HIS A 196 -2.93 -2.63 3.59
CA HIS A 196 -2.58 -1.59 4.55
C HIS A 196 -2.86 -1.95 6.02
N PHE A 197 -3.57 -3.05 6.30
CA PHE A 197 -4.00 -3.42 7.65
C PHE A 197 -2.84 -3.40 8.64
N ALA A 198 -1.78 -4.15 8.36
CA ALA A 198 -0.66 -4.35 9.28
C ALA A 198 0.18 -3.08 9.54
N VAL A 199 0.13 -2.09 8.65
CA VAL A 199 0.95 -0.88 8.76
C VAL A 199 0.14 0.36 9.14
N SER A 200 -1.16 0.39 8.84
CA SER A 200 -2.00 1.56 9.05
C SER A 200 -3.08 1.31 10.11
N ILE A 201 -3.97 0.34 9.89
CA ILE A 201 -5.08 0.08 10.82
C ILE A 201 -4.54 -0.35 12.20
N VAL A 202 -3.53 -1.23 12.23
CA VAL A 202 -2.88 -1.64 13.49
C VAL A 202 -2.20 -0.46 14.20
N LEU A 203 -1.59 0.48 13.46
CA LEU A 203 -1.04 1.72 14.00
C LEU A 203 -2.14 2.55 14.67
N TYR A 204 -3.23 2.81 13.98
CA TYR A 204 -4.33 3.63 14.51
C TYR A 204 -4.91 3.02 15.79
N LEU A 205 -5.16 1.70 15.77
CA LEU A 205 -5.63 0.97 16.93
C LEU A 205 -4.61 0.99 18.10
N HIS A 206 -3.31 0.87 17.78
CA HIS A 206 -2.27 0.88 18.82
C HIS A 206 -2.17 2.22 19.55
N PHE A 207 -2.33 3.33 18.82
CA PHE A 207 -2.22 4.68 19.36
C PHE A 207 -3.57 5.29 19.79
N GLY A 208 -4.66 4.54 19.74
CA GLY A 208 -5.96 4.94 20.28
C GLY A 208 -6.79 5.84 19.38
N ALA A 209 -6.40 6.02 18.12
CA ALA A 209 -7.19 6.78 17.16
C ALA A 209 -8.43 6.03 16.71
N THR A 210 -9.49 6.76 16.36
CA THR A 210 -10.68 6.19 15.74
C THR A 210 -10.47 6.05 14.23
N THR A 211 -10.63 4.86 13.67
CA THR A 211 -10.67 4.64 12.24
C THR A 211 -12.07 4.89 11.71
N VAL A 212 -12.24 5.83 10.80
CA VAL A 212 -13.51 6.16 10.11
C VAL A 212 -13.46 5.55 8.72
N LEU A 213 -14.28 4.51 8.48
CA LEU A 213 -14.30 3.79 7.22
C LEU A 213 -15.24 4.46 6.23
N GLU A 214 -14.73 4.73 5.02
CA GLU A 214 -15.52 5.14 3.89
C GLU A 214 -15.37 4.10 2.76
N HIS A 215 -16.49 3.62 2.25
CA HIS A 215 -16.54 2.57 1.23
C HIS A 215 -16.77 3.14 -0.17
N SER A 216 -17.33 4.35 -0.24
CA SER A 216 -17.56 5.03 -1.52
C SER A 216 -16.26 5.65 -2.04
N SER A 217 -16.09 5.61 -3.35
CA SER A 217 -15.08 6.39 -4.05
C SER A 217 -15.60 7.74 -4.57
N MET A 218 -16.85 8.09 -4.24
CA MET A 218 -17.45 9.35 -4.66
C MET A 218 -17.02 10.47 -3.71
N ARG A 219 -16.63 11.61 -4.28
CA ARG A 219 -16.17 12.77 -3.54
C ARG A 219 -17.17 13.25 -2.48
N GLU A 220 -18.44 13.31 -2.86
CA GLU A 220 -19.52 13.80 -2.03
C GLU A 220 -19.68 12.95 -0.75
N ASP A 221 -19.59 11.64 -0.87
CA ASP A 221 -19.68 10.70 0.25
C ASP A 221 -18.47 10.81 1.17
N ILE A 222 -17.28 10.92 0.58
CA ILE A 222 -16.02 11.09 1.35
C ILE A 222 -16.07 12.38 2.17
N LEU A 223 -16.51 13.48 1.58
CA LEU A 223 -16.61 14.77 2.29
C LEU A 223 -17.71 14.75 3.34
N ALA A 224 -18.87 14.15 3.05
CA ALA A 224 -19.95 13.99 4.02
C ALA A 224 -19.52 13.14 5.22
N THR A 225 -18.79 12.05 4.99
CA THR A 225 -18.24 11.20 6.05
C THR A 225 -17.17 11.94 6.86
N ALA A 226 -16.31 12.72 6.20
CA ALA A 226 -15.32 13.56 6.86
C ALA A 226 -15.95 14.59 7.80
N GLU A 227 -17.01 15.26 7.36
CA GLU A 227 -17.77 16.23 8.13
C GLU A 227 -18.49 15.57 9.30
N LYS A 228 -19.31 14.55 9.01
CA LYS A 228 -20.13 13.83 9.99
C LYS A 228 -19.31 13.30 11.16
N HIS A 229 -18.11 12.79 10.89
CA HIS A 229 -17.26 12.19 11.90
C HIS A 229 -16.11 13.09 12.33
N ALA A 230 -16.07 14.37 11.89
CA ALA A 230 -15.04 15.33 12.20
C ALA A 230 -13.61 14.75 11.98
N ALA A 231 -13.35 14.21 10.79
CA ALA A 231 -12.08 13.59 10.45
C ALA A 231 -10.91 14.59 10.59
N THR A 232 -9.86 14.17 11.26
CA THR A 232 -8.64 14.99 11.52
C THR A 232 -7.46 14.58 10.66
N VAL A 233 -7.49 13.35 10.17
CA VAL A 233 -6.45 12.77 9.32
C VAL A 233 -7.13 12.09 8.13
N ILE A 234 -6.54 12.25 6.95
CA ILE A 234 -6.93 11.49 5.75
C ILE A 234 -5.70 10.81 5.17
N TYR A 235 -5.84 9.52 4.84
CA TYR A 235 -4.80 8.72 4.24
C TYR A 235 -5.32 8.14 2.92
N GLY A 236 -4.75 8.58 1.79
CA GLY A 236 -5.29 8.25 0.47
C GLY A 236 -4.22 8.14 -0.61
N SER A 237 -4.65 7.77 -1.82
CA SER A 237 -3.82 7.82 -3.02
C SER A 237 -3.94 9.20 -3.70
N PRO A 238 -2.99 9.57 -4.58
CA PRO A 238 -3.11 10.79 -5.38
C PRO A 238 -4.41 10.92 -6.15
N PHE A 239 -5.01 9.79 -6.56
CA PHE A 239 -6.32 9.78 -7.23
C PHE A 239 -7.43 10.34 -6.32
N HIS A 240 -7.49 9.91 -5.05
CA HIS A 240 -8.48 10.44 -4.10
C HIS A 240 -8.31 11.94 -3.90
N PHE A 241 -7.09 12.41 -3.78
CA PHE A 241 -6.81 13.84 -3.58
C PHE A 241 -7.12 14.68 -4.82
N ALA A 242 -6.83 14.18 -6.02
CA ALA A 242 -7.21 14.84 -7.26
C ALA A 242 -8.74 14.98 -7.39
N MET A 243 -9.47 13.93 -7.04
CA MET A 243 -10.93 13.92 -7.03
C MET A 243 -11.50 14.91 -5.99
N LEU A 244 -10.97 14.89 -4.76
CA LEU A 244 -11.38 15.81 -3.69
C LEU A 244 -11.09 17.26 -4.03
N SER A 245 -9.98 17.56 -4.71
CA SER A 245 -9.61 18.91 -5.15
C SER A 245 -10.60 19.54 -6.11
N GLY A 246 -11.38 18.73 -6.84
CA GLY A 246 -12.45 19.19 -7.73
C GLY A 246 -13.76 19.52 -7.01
N ASP A 247 -13.81 19.55 -5.67
CA ASP A 247 -15.01 19.89 -4.92
C ASP A 247 -15.42 21.36 -5.08
N THR A 248 -16.72 21.59 -5.26
CA THR A 248 -17.33 22.93 -5.40
C THR A 248 -18.43 23.17 -4.36
N SER A 249 -18.63 22.25 -3.40
CA SER A 249 -19.70 22.36 -2.40
C SER A 249 -19.49 23.49 -1.39
N GLY A 250 -18.27 24.02 -1.28
CA GLY A 250 -17.91 25.00 -0.24
C GLY A 250 -17.59 24.35 1.11
N PHE A 251 -17.56 23.02 1.19
CA PHE A 251 -17.14 22.32 2.41
C PHE A 251 -15.79 22.82 2.91
N MET A 252 -15.71 23.16 4.18
CA MET A 252 -14.47 23.54 4.85
C MET A 252 -14.01 22.41 5.78
N TRP A 253 -12.71 22.15 5.80
CA TRP A 253 -12.14 21.07 6.63
C TRP A 253 -11.24 21.62 7.76
N PRO A 254 -11.77 22.38 8.73
CA PRO A 254 -10.96 23.07 9.74
C PRO A 254 -10.20 22.08 10.65
N GLY A 255 -10.81 20.94 10.95
CA GLY A 255 -10.21 19.90 11.82
C GLY A 255 -9.12 19.07 11.14
N LEU A 256 -8.97 19.14 9.83
CA LEU A 256 -7.94 18.36 9.13
C LEU A 256 -6.54 18.86 9.52
N ARG A 257 -5.77 18.01 10.20
CA ARG A 257 -4.39 18.33 10.61
C ARG A 257 -3.33 17.65 9.72
N LEU A 258 -3.69 16.51 9.11
CA LEU A 258 -2.75 15.72 8.31
C LEU A 258 -3.45 15.06 7.13
N ALA A 259 -2.97 15.33 5.92
CA ALA A 259 -3.41 14.66 4.69
C ALA A 259 -2.20 13.96 4.05
N VAL A 260 -2.20 12.63 4.01
CA VAL A 260 -1.08 11.82 3.53
C VAL A 260 -1.39 11.15 2.20
N ALA A 261 -0.61 11.48 1.19
CA ALA A 261 -0.62 10.82 -0.11
C ALA A 261 0.40 9.67 -0.15
N THR A 262 -0.04 8.49 -0.55
CA THR A 262 0.78 7.28 -0.63
C THR A 262 0.42 6.42 -1.84
N ALA A 263 1.09 5.27 -1.97
CA ALA A 263 0.87 4.26 -3.00
C ALA A 263 1.34 4.62 -4.41
N ALA A 264 1.43 5.89 -4.76
CA ALA A 264 1.97 6.36 -6.05
C ALA A 264 2.65 7.72 -5.87
N ALA A 265 3.45 8.14 -6.84
CA ALA A 265 4.03 9.48 -6.86
C ALA A 265 2.92 10.54 -6.91
N LEU A 266 3.04 11.58 -6.08
CA LEU A 266 2.07 12.68 -6.01
C LEU A 266 2.35 13.68 -7.14
N PRO A 267 1.41 13.91 -8.07
CA PRO A 267 1.54 14.98 -9.04
C PRO A 267 1.50 16.34 -8.36
N GLU A 268 2.38 17.24 -8.79
CA GLU A 268 2.49 18.61 -8.25
C GLU A 268 1.16 19.38 -8.38
N ALA A 269 0.52 19.27 -9.54
CA ALA A 269 -0.79 19.87 -9.79
C ALA A 269 -1.86 19.41 -8.80
N THR A 270 -1.85 18.13 -8.42
CA THR A 270 -2.79 17.57 -7.42
C THR A 270 -2.51 18.15 -6.03
N ALA A 271 -1.24 18.26 -5.64
CA ALA A 271 -0.86 18.83 -4.36
C ALA A 271 -1.30 20.30 -4.24
N HIS A 272 -1.03 21.10 -5.27
CA HIS A 272 -1.43 22.51 -5.32
C HIS A 272 -2.96 22.67 -5.35
N ALA A 273 -3.67 21.86 -6.14
CA ALA A 273 -5.13 21.91 -6.21
C ALA A 273 -5.79 21.58 -4.87
N PHE A 274 -5.27 20.59 -4.15
CA PHE A 274 -5.77 20.21 -2.82
C PHE A 274 -5.50 21.32 -1.79
N ASP A 275 -4.29 21.85 -1.76
CA ASP A 275 -3.94 22.96 -0.85
C ASP A 275 -4.77 24.22 -1.15
N HIS A 276 -4.95 24.57 -2.42
CA HIS A 276 -5.82 25.67 -2.83
C HIS A 276 -7.27 25.47 -2.39
N ARG A 277 -7.81 24.21 -2.53
CA ARG A 277 -9.21 23.92 -2.20
C ARG A 277 -9.47 23.89 -0.69
N PHE A 278 -8.59 23.28 0.10
CA PHE A 278 -8.81 23.04 1.53
C PHE A 278 -7.91 23.84 2.46
N GLY A 279 -6.93 24.59 1.93
CA GLY A 279 -5.93 25.33 2.72
C GLY A 279 -4.98 24.41 3.50
N LYS A 280 -4.80 23.16 3.05
CA LYS A 280 -4.04 22.10 3.74
C LYS A 280 -3.05 21.45 2.78
N PRO A 281 -1.75 21.34 3.14
CA PRO A 281 -0.77 20.67 2.29
C PRO A 281 -1.02 19.16 2.22
N LEU A 282 -0.60 18.57 1.09
CA LEU A 282 -0.51 17.11 0.95
C LEU A 282 0.89 16.64 1.30
N HIS A 283 0.99 15.75 2.26
CA HIS A 283 2.23 15.14 2.70
C HIS A 283 2.47 13.83 1.95
N GLN A 284 3.49 13.78 1.08
CA GLN A 284 3.84 12.55 0.38
C GLN A 284 4.67 11.66 1.27
N GLY A 285 4.28 10.39 1.44
CA GLY A 285 5.01 9.38 2.18
C GLY A 285 5.46 8.21 1.31
N LEU A 286 6.69 7.72 1.52
CA LEU A 286 7.20 6.50 0.90
C LEU A 286 6.95 5.30 1.80
N GLY A 287 5.96 4.48 1.44
CA GLY A 287 5.68 3.20 2.07
C GLY A 287 6.15 2.02 1.21
N ILE A 288 7.03 1.20 1.74
CA ILE A 288 7.56 -0.02 1.12
C ILE A 288 7.15 -1.19 1.99
N ILE A 289 6.65 -2.29 1.39
CA ILE A 289 6.16 -3.43 2.18
C ILE A 289 7.24 -4.03 3.09
N GLU A 290 8.47 -4.05 2.62
CA GLU A 290 9.64 -4.55 3.35
C GLU A 290 10.07 -3.63 4.50
N VAL A 291 9.71 -2.34 4.44
CA VAL A 291 10.23 -1.31 5.34
C VAL A 291 9.14 -0.67 6.23
N GLY A 292 7.95 -0.46 5.70
CA GLY A 292 6.93 0.40 6.26
C GLY A 292 7.08 1.84 5.77
N LEU A 293 6.67 2.81 6.58
CA LEU A 293 6.82 4.25 6.31
C LEU A 293 8.14 4.71 6.91
N SER A 294 9.14 4.96 6.07
CA SER A 294 10.46 5.41 6.50
C SER A 294 10.78 6.86 6.16
N VAL A 295 10.06 7.41 5.20
CA VAL A 295 10.25 8.79 4.70
C VAL A 295 8.89 9.43 4.48
N ILE A 296 8.74 10.67 4.91
CA ILE A 296 7.53 11.48 4.68
C ILE A 296 7.88 12.96 4.61
N ASN A 297 7.19 13.70 3.75
CA ASN A 297 7.36 15.16 3.59
C ASN A 297 6.42 15.90 4.55
N LEU A 298 6.86 16.14 5.78
CA LEU A 298 6.04 16.81 6.81
C LEU A 298 6.23 18.33 6.85
N ASP A 299 7.42 18.82 6.53
CA ASP A 299 7.83 20.19 6.79
C ASP A 299 7.96 21.07 5.53
N ALA A 300 8.01 20.48 4.32
CA ALA A 300 8.14 21.22 3.06
C ALA A 300 7.11 20.79 2.00
N ALA A 301 5.92 20.35 2.44
CA ALA A 301 4.91 19.82 1.53
C ALA A 301 4.33 20.89 0.55
N ARG A 302 4.39 22.16 0.88
CA ARG A 302 3.98 23.28 -0.01
C ARG A 302 5.08 23.68 -0.99
N GLU A 303 6.31 23.79 -0.49
CA GLU A 303 7.47 24.28 -1.25
C GLU A 303 8.04 23.18 -2.17
N LYS A 304 7.95 21.92 -1.73
CA LYS A 304 8.49 20.75 -2.42
C LYS A 304 7.45 19.62 -2.49
N PRO A 305 6.29 19.83 -3.12
CA PRO A 305 5.14 18.92 -3.03
C PRO A 305 5.41 17.53 -3.60
N THR A 306 6.35 17.38 -4.54
CA THR A 306 6.74 16.08 -5.13
C THR A 306 7.87 15.38 -4.38
N SER A 307 8.41 15.99 -3.32
CA SER A 307 9.40 15.35 -2.47
C SER A 307 8.78 14.24 -1.63
N LEU A 308 9.52 13.15 -1.47
CA LEU A 308 9.21 12.12 -0.47
C LEU A 308 9.41 12.64 0.97
N GLY A 309 10.11 13.78 1.14
CA GLY A 309 10.48 14.36 2.42
C GLY A 309 11.86 13.92 2.91
N LYS A 310 11.99 13.86 4.23
CA LYS A 310 13.19 13.41 4.94
C LYS A 310 12.92 12.08 5.67
N PRO A 311 13.97 11.33 5.99
CA PRO A 311 13.83 10.13 6.83
C PRO A 311 13.16 10.48 8.17
N LEU A 312 12.29 9.60 8.63
CA LEU A 312 11.79 9.65 10.00
C LEU A 312 12.93 9.42 11.00
N PRO A 313 12.85 9.95 12.25
CA PRO A 313 13.96 9.93 13.20
C PRO A 313 14.57 8.55 13.46
N ALA A 314 13.75 7.49 13.44
CA ALA A 314 14.19 6.12 13.66
C ALA A 314 14.94 5.48 12.48
N TYR A 315 14.98 6.14 11.32
CA TYR A 315 15.57 5.57 10.10
C TYR A 315 16.81 6.31 9.63
N GLU A 316 17.79 5.54 9.17
CA GLU A 316 18.94 6.03 8.43
C GLU A 316 18.76 5.75 6.94
N VAL A 317 19.15 6.69 6.08
CA VAL A 317 19.05 6.57 4.63
C VAL A 317 20.39 6.86 3.98
N ASP A 318 20.83 5.96 3.12
CA ASP A 318 22.01 6.07 2.28
C ASP A 318 21.61 5.93 0.80
N LEU A 319 22.29 6.67 -0.08
CA LEU A 319 22.10 6.58 -1.52
C LEU A 319 23.36 5.96 -2.14
N ARG A 320 23.24 4.71 -2.59
CA ARG A 320 24.34 3.98 -3.23
C ARG A 320 24.05 3.85 -4.73
N GLU A 321 24.81 4.52 -5.56
CA GLU A 321 24.54 4.63 -7.01
C GLU A 321 23.10 5.12 -7.31
N ASP A 322 22.63 6.11 -6.54
CA ASP A 322 21.28 6.64 -6.53
C ASP A 322 20.21 5.68 -5.99
N GLU A 323 20.54 4.42 -5.66
CA GLU A 323 19.59 3.50 -5.05
C GLU A 323 19.34 3.83 -3.58
N PHE A 324 18.05 3.89 -3.21
CA PHE A 324 17.60 4.14 -1.84
C PHE A 324 17.87 2.92 -0.96
N HIS A 325 18.80 3.06 -0.04
CA HIS A 325 19.08 2.11 1.03
C HIS A 325 18.57 2.67 2.35
N VAL A 326 17.95 1.82 3.15
CA VAL A 326 17.38 2.22 4.44
C VAL A 326 17.74 1.22 5.54
N ARG A 327 18.06 1.74 6.72
CA ARG A 327 18.30 1.00 7.95
C ARG A 327 17.46 1.58 9.07
N GLY A 328 16.91 0.73 9.93
CA GLY A 328 16.09 1.16 11.06
C GLY A 328 15.22 0.03 11.61
N PRO A 329 14.31 0.33 12.52
CA PRO A 329 13.41 -0.66 13.09
C PRO A 329 12.31 -1.08 12.09
N GLY A 330 11.73 -2.25 12.30
CA GLY A 330 10.56 -2.70 11.54
C GLY A 330 10.81 -3.07 10.08
N LEU A 331 12.06 -3.32 9.68
CA LEU A 331 12.38 -3.95 8.39
C LEU A 331 11.91 -5.40 8.39
N LEU A 332 11.70 -5.98 7.20
CA LEU A 332 11.21 -7.35 7.07
C LEU A 332 12.09 -8.36 7.80
N ASP A 333 11.46 -9.44 8.31
CA ASP A 333 12.20 -10.52 8.98
C ASP A 333 12.74 -11.52 7.96
N ALA A 334 12.00 -11.79 6.88
CA ALA A 334 12.42 -12.71 5.83
C ALA A 334 11.64 -12.50 4.53
N TYR A 335 12.17 -13.03 3.42
CA TYR A 335 11.37 -13.41 2.27
C TYR A 335 10.96 -14.88 2.35
N LEU A 336 9.71 -15.16 2.05
CA LEU A 336 9.15 -16.51 2.14
C LEU A 336 9.62 -17.42 0.99
N VAL A 337 9.58 -16.92 -0.23
CA VAL A 337 9.94 -17.68 -1.45
C VAL A 337 10.64 -16.77 -2.46
N PRO A 338 11.89 -17.09 -2.86
CA PRO A 338 12.75 -18.08 -2.19
C PRO A 338 12.99 -17.69 -0.73
N TRP A 339 13.13 -18.71 0.13
CA TRP A 339 13.38 -18.47 1.55
C TRP A 339 14.70 -17.71 1.75
N ASP A 340 14.61 -16.56 2.39
CA ASP A 340 15.75 -15.73 2.75
C ASP A 340 15.49 -15.10 4.14
N PRO A 341 16.07 -15.68 5.22
CA PRO A 341 15.92 -15.17 6.58
C PRO A 341 16.88 -14.04 6.91
N SER A 342 17.72 -13.62 5.97
CA SER A 342 18.72 -12.56 6.16
C SER A 342 18.75 -11.60 4.95
N PRO A 343 17.60 -10.97 4.62
CA PRO A 343 17.49 -10.15 3.41
C PRO A 343 18.20 -8.80 3.48
N LEU A 344 18.84 -8.50 4.63
CA LEU A 344 19.52 -7.22 4.89
C LEU A 344 21.02 -7.37 4.73
N ASP A 345 21.64 -6.43 4.04
CA ASP A 345 23.11 -6.30 3.98
C ASP A 345 23.61 -5.41 5.13
N ASN A 346 24.22 -6.02 6.16
CA ASN A 346 24.69 -5.33 7.36
C ASN A 346 23.61 -4.41 7.99
N GLY A 347 22.36 -4.86 8.01
CA GLY A 347 21.21 -4.13 8.51
C GLY A 347 20.60 -3.12 7.53
N TRP A 348 21.14 -3.00 6.32
CA TRP A 348 20.62 -2.15 5.25
C TRP A 348 19.71 -2.94 4.30
N PHE A 349 18.58 -2.34 3.99
CA PHE A 349 17.67 -2.83 2.96
C PHE A 349 17.85 -2.01 1.68
N ALA A 350 18.15 -2.68 0.56
CA ALA A 350 18.20 -2.09 -0.77
C ALA A 350 16.80 -2.12 -1.41
N SER A 351 16.15 -0.97 -1.55
CA SER A 351 14.74 -0.91 -1.96
C SER A 351 14.51 -1.17 -3.45
N GLY A 352 15.54 -0.97 -4.27
CA GLY A 352 15.41 -0.93 -5.73
C GLY A 352 14.76 0.36 -6.26
N ASP A 353 14.43 1.31 -5.40
CA ASP A 353 14.01 2.65 -5.81
C ASP A 353 15.23 3.54 -6.04
N LEU A 354 15.23 4.30 -7.13
CA LEU A 354 16.25 5.31 -7.41
C LEU A 354 15.75 6.67 -6.95
N VAL A 355 16.57 7.33 -6.15
CA VAL A 355 16.22 8.55 -5.44
C VAL A 355 17.36 9.56 -5.56
N ARG A 356 17.03 10.83 -5.80
CA ARG A 356 17.99 11.92 -5.64
C ARG A 356 17.73 12.67 -4.34
N ARG A 357 18.79 13.23 -3.77
CA ARG A 357 18.73 14.14 -2.62
C ARG A 357 19.06 15.55 -3.08
N ASP A 358 18.27 16.54 -2.66
CA ASP A 358 18.61 17.95 -2.90
C ASP A 358 19.54 18.50 -1.80
N ASP A 359 19.99 19.74 -1.98
CA ASP A 359 20.93 20.41 -1.07
C ASP A 359 20.36 20.63 0.34
N ASP A 360 19.03 20.66 0.49
CA ASP A 360 18.34 20.77 1.78
C ASP A 360 18.06 19.38 2.43
N GLY A 361 18.49 18.29 1.78
CA GLY A 361 18.36 16.93 2.26
C GLY A 361 17.03 16.24 1.94
N TYR A 362 16.16 16.86 1.14
CA TYR A 362 14.90 16.24 0.71
C TYR A 362 15.12 15.21 -0.39
N LEU A 363 14.36 14.12 -0.29
CA LEU A 363 14.44 12.98 -1.19
C LEU A 363 13.37 13.07 -2.29
N PHE A 364 13.73 12.72 -3.52
CA PHE A 364 12.82 12.71 -4.66
C PHE A 364 12.94 11.39 -5.40
N LEU A 365 11.81 10.71 -5.60
CA LEU A 365 11.76 9.46 -6.36
C LEU A 365 12.06 9.75 -7.84
N MET A 366 13.05 9.06 -8.40
CA MET A 366 13.38 9.12 -9.84
C MET A 366 12.76 7.96 -10.61
N GLY A 367 12.64 6.79 -9.98
CA GLY A 367 12.07 5.59 -10.59
C GLY A 367 12.53 4.31 -9.93
N ARG A 368 12.33 3.18 -10.62
CA ARG A 368 12.77 1.85 -10.16
C ARG A 368 14.02 1.42 -10.93
N LYS A 369 15.02 0.90 -10.22
CA LYS A 369 16.30 0.39 -10.79
C LYS A 369 16.05 -0.62 -11.93
N LYS A 370 15.09 -1.52 -11.75
CA LYS A 370 14.71 -2.53 -12.75
C LYS A 370 13.94 -1.98 -13.95
N SER A 371 13.38 -0.78 -13.83
CA SER A 371 12.61 -0.13 -14.91
C SER A 371 13.43 0.85 -15.72
N VAL A 372 14.67 1.11 -15.34
CA VAL A 372 15.56 2.03 -16.05
C VAL A 372 15.80 1.53 -17.46
N ILE A 373 15.58 2.41 -18.43
CA ILE A 373 15.84 2.15 -19.86
C ILE A 373 17.26 2.63 -20.16
N ASN A 374 18.09 1.74 -20.66
CA ASN A 374 19.49 2.05 -20.99
C ASN A 374 19.63 2.38 -22.47
N VAL A 375 19.70 3.67 -22.77
CA VAL A 375 19.81 4.19 -24.15
C VAL A 375 21.27 4.52 -24.44
N ALA A 376 21.98 3.65 -25.12
CA ALA A 376 23.41 3.85 -25.46
C ALA A 376 24.27 4.23 -24.25
N GLY A 377 24.03 3.60 -23.09
CA GLY A 377 24.74 3.88 -21.82
C GLY A 377 24.12 5.00 -20.99
N MET A 378 23.14 5.74 -21.50
CA MET A 378 22.44 6.79 -20.75
C MET A 378 21.18 6.22 -20.08
N LYS A 379 21.00 6.53 -18.80
CA LYS A 379 19.85 6.10 -18.01
C LYS A 379 18.63 6.98 -18.31
N VAL A 380 17.51 6.36 -18.70
CA VAL A 380 16.20 7.02 -18.84
C VAL A 380 15.24 6.41 -17.83
N PHE A 381 14.61 7.26 -17.05
CA PHE A 381 13.61 6.87 -16.06
C PHE A 381 12.22 6.97 -16.69
N PRO A 382 11.48 5.86 -16.85
CA PRO A 382 10.12 5.90 -17.39
C PRO A 382 9.23 6.92 -16.73
N GLU A 383 9.32 7.05 -15.41
CA GLU A 383 8.50 7.95 -14.59
C GLU A 383 8.72 9.42 -14.95
N GLU A 384 9.95 9.80 -15.28
CA GLU A 384 10.28 11.18 -15.71
C GLU A 384 9.60 11.50 -17.04
N VAL A 385 9.64 10.56 -17.98
CA VAL A 385 9.03 10.72 -19.31
C VAL A 385 7.50 10.69 -19.21
N GLU A 386 6.96 9.79 -18.38
CA GLU A 386 5.52 9.68 -18.11
C GLU A 386 4.97 10.95 -17.48
N ARG A 387 5.70 11.57 -16.55
CA ARG A 387 5.30 12.85 -15.95
C ARG A 387 5.12 13.90 -17.01
N VAL A 388 6.09 14.08 -17.88
CA VAL A 388 6.03 15.06 -18.98
C VAL A 388 4.88 14.75 -19.94
N LEU A 389 4.66 13.47 -20.30
CA LEU A 389 3.57 13.10 -21.19
C LEU A 389 2.19 13.32 -20.56
N ASN A 390 2.03 13.07 -19.26
CA ASN A 390 0.77 13.26 -18.56
C ASN A 390 0.41 14.77 -18.35
N GLU A 391 1.36 15.69 -18.52
CA GLU A 391 1.11 17.13 -18.56
C GLU A 391 0.48 17.59 -19.89
N HIS A 392 0.49 16.75 -20.93
CA HIS A 392 -0.10 17.09 -22.22
C HIS A 392 -1.64 16.93 -22.17
N PRO A 393 -2.44 17.96 -22.56
CA PRO A 393 -3.90 17.96 -22.37
C PRO A 393 -4.65 16.85 -23.12
N ALA A 394 -4.08 16.32 -24.19
CA ALA A 394 -4.66 15.21 -24.94
C ALA A 394 -4.27 13.82 -24.41
N VAL A 395 -3.54 13.72 -23.30
CA VAL A 395 -3.13 12.47 -22.66
C VAL A 395 -3.92 12.28 -21.37
N ALA A 396 -4.74 11.22 -21.30
CA ALA A 396 -5.41 10.85 -20.05
C ALA A 396 -4.46 10.10 -19.12
N ARG A 397 -3.66 9.18 -19.68
CA ARG A 397 -2.69 8.37 -18.95
C ARG A 397 -1.66 7.79 -19.93
N CYS A 398 -0.46 7.55 -19.43
CA CYS A 398 0.57 6.90 -20.25
C CYS A 398 1.41 5.89 -19.45
N ARG A 399 2.13 5.04 -20.20
CA ARG A 399 3.15 4.14 -19.68
C ARG A 399 4.36 4.20 -20.63
N VAL A 400 5.57 4.28 -20.07
CA VAL A 400 6.82 4.25 -20.84
C VAL A 400 7.59 2.98 -20.53
N LEU A 401 8.05 2.30 -21.58
CA LEU A 401 8.75 1.03 -21.51
C LEU A 401 10.04 1.09 -22.33
N GLY A 402 11.05 0.32 -21.93
CA GLY A 402 12.22 0.05 -22.74
C GLY A 402 11.90 -0.99 -23.80
N ARG A 403 12.28 -0.73 -25.04
CA ARG A 403 12.26 -1.69 -26.14
C ARG A 403 13.67 -1.88 -26.68
N GLU A 404 14.04 -3.14 -26.91
CA GLU A 404 15.34 -3.47 -27.50
C GLU A 404 15.54 -2.78 -28.86
N HIS A 405 16.74 -2.21 -29.05
CA HIS A 405 17.14 -1.51 -30.26
C HIS A 405 18.56 -1.96 -30.67
N PRO A 406 18.77 -2.35 -31.95
CA PRO A 406 20.03 -2.97 -32.38
C PRO A 406 21.30 -2.15 -32.14
N GLN A 407 21.20 -0.82 -32.16
CA GLN A 407 22.37 0.08 -32.04
C GLN A 407 22.42 0.80 -30.71
N MET A 408 21.30 0.96 -29.98
CA MET A 408 21.20 1.78 -28.77
C MET A 408 21.00 0.94 -27.50
N GLY A 409 20.99 -0.38 -27.61
CA GLY A 409 20.61 -1.28 -26.54
C GLY A 409 19.09 -1.23 -26.32
N GLN A 410 18.61 -0.21 -25.64
CA GLN A 410 17.17 0.03 -25.47
C GLN A 410 16.78 1.44 -25.93
N VAL A 411 15.49 1.63 -26.23
CA VAL A 411 14.89 2.94 -26.51
C VAL A 411 13.55 3.08 -25.78
N PRO A 412 13.18 4.27 -25.34
CA PRO A 412 11.89 4.49 -24.71
C PRO A 412 10.75 4.45 -25.73
N VAL A 413 9.68 3.75 -25.37
CA VAL A 413 8.42 3.65 -26.12
C VAL A 413 7.28 4.01 -25.19
N ALA A 414 6.38 4.89 -25.61
CA ALA A 414 5.23 5.33 -24.84
C ALA A 414 3.94 4.67 -25.34
N GLU A 415 3.17 4.09 -24.41
CA GLU A 415 1.78 3.69 -24.63
C GLU A 415 0.87 4.75 -24.01
N ILE A 416 -0.07 5.27 -24.78
CA ILE A 416 -0.87 6.46 -24.46
C ILE A 416 -2.36 6.10 -24.48
N ILE A 417 -3.07 6.39 -23.40
CA ILE A 417 -4.52 6.49 -23.40
C ILE A 417 -4.87 7.95 -23.73
N PRO A 418 -5.54 8.23 -24.87
CA PRO A 418 -5.95 9.59 -25.20
C PRO A 418 -7.01 10.13 -24.21
N ALA A 419 -7.00 11.41 -23.95
CA ALA A 419 -8.06 12.08 -23.17
C ALA A 419 -9.41 12.04 -23.91
N ASP A 420 -9.37 12.16 -25.25
CA ASP A 420 -10.51 11.93 -26.13
C ASP A 420 -10.15 10.80 -27.12
N PRO A 421 -10.78 9.61 -27.00
CA PRO A 421 -10.55 8.50 -27.92
C PRO A 421 -10.92 8.82 -29.40
N ALA A 422 -11.85 9.78 -29.62
CA ALA A 422 -12.25 10.20 -30.96
C ALA A 422 -11.26 11.17 -31.61
N ALA A 423 -10.41 11.83 -30.80
CA ALA A 423 -9.41 12.79 -31.24
C ALA A 423 -8.04 12.52 -30.59
N PRO A 424 -7.39 11.38 -30.86
CA PRO A 424 -6.13 11.02 -30.21
C PRO A 424 -5.00 11.97 -30.65
N PRO A 425 -4.05 12.30 -29.76
CA PRO A 425 -2.93 13.16 -30.08
C PRO A 425 -2.04 12.53 -31.15
N LYS A 426 -1.50 13.36 -32.05
CA LYS A 426 -0.57 12.87 -33.05
C LYS A 426 0.82 12.63 -32.41
N PRO A 427 1.54 11.56 -32.82
CA PRO A 427 2.89 11.28 -32.31
C PRO A 427 3.85 12.47 -32.39
N VAL A 428 3.76 13.29 -33.46
CA VAL A 428 4.60 14.48 -33.65
C VAL A 428 4.32 15.56 -32.60
N GLU A 429 3.08 15.70 -32.14
CA GLU A 429 2.67 16.65 -31.10
C GLU A 429 3.26 16.23 -29.74
N LEU A 430 3.11 14.95 -29.38
CA LEU A 430 3.70 14.40 -28.17
C LEU A 430 5.23 14.45 -28.18
N GLN A 431 5.84 14.14 -29.34
CA GLN A 431 7.29 14.24 -29.49
C GLN A 431 7.78 15.68 -29.31
N ARG A 432 7.07 16.67 -29.87
CA ARG A 432 7.40 18.10 -29.70
C ARG A 432 7.27 18.50 -28.23
N HIS A 433 6.20 18.08 -27.57
CA HIS A 433 5.98 18.34 -26.15
C HIS A 433 7.13 17.77 -25.30
N CYS A 434 7.51 16.51 -25.51
CA CYS A 434 8.64 15.90 -24.81
C CYS A 434 9.97 16.63 -25.09
N LYS A 435 10.25 16.98 -26.34
CA LYS A 435 11.49 17.69 -26.73
C LYS A 435 11.64 19.07 -26.13
N ALA A 436 10.55 19.72 -25.74
CA ALA A 436 10.58 21.01 -25.09
C ALA A 436 11.16 20.95 -23.66
N VAL A 437 11.11 19.78 -23.01
CA VAL A 437 11.45 19.61 -21.58
C VAL A 437 12.53 18.55 -21.38
N LEU A 438 12.55 17.50 -22.22
CA LEU A 438 13.45 16.35 -22.06
C LEU A 438 14.64 16.40 -23.02
N SER A 439 15.77 15.87 -22.58
CA SER A 439 16.92 15.59 -23.45
C SER A 439 16.55 14.61 -24.55
N ALA A 440 17.16 14.73 -25.72
CA ALA A 440 16.78 13.98 -26.92
C ALA A 440 16.72 12.45 -26.74
N TYR A 441 17.63 11.86 -25.97
CA TYR A 441 17.70 10.42 -25.71
C TYR A 441 16.57 9.90 -24.80
N LYS A 442 15.90 10.79 -24.06
CA LYS A 442 14.74 10.48 -23.19
C LYS A 442 13.42 10.50 -23.95
N VAL A 443 13.38 11.14 -25.12
CA VAL A 443 12.15 11.30 -25.90
C VAL A 443 11.74 9.95 -26.47
N PRO A 444 10.49 9.48 -26.27
CA PRO A 444 10.05 8.22 -26.84
C PRO A 444 10.19 8.18 -28.36
N MET A 445 10.75 7.08 -28.87
CA MET A 445 10.87 6.87 -30.32
C MET A 445 9.54 6.43 -30.94
N VAL A 446 8.67 5.81 -30.18
CA VAL A 446 7.36 5.34 -30.61
C VAL A 446 6.30 5.78 -29.60
N PHE A 447 5.18 6.30 -30.12
CA PHE A 447 3.97 6.63 -29.34
C PHE A 447 2.83 5.74 -29.85
N LYS A 448 2.36 4.82 -29.02
CA LYS A 448 1.33 3.85 -29.35
C LYS A 448 0.04 4.22 -28.61
N MET A 449 -1.02 4.50 -29.35
CA MET A 449 -2.35 4.71 -28.75
C MET A 449 -2.93 3.36 -28.31
N VAL A 450 -3.41 3.30 -27.07
CA VAL A 450 -4.01 2.10 -26.47
C VAL A 450 -5.33 2.47 -25.80
N ALA A 451 -6.26 1.52 -25.75
CA ALA A 451 -7.54 1.72 -25.07
C ALA A 451 -7.40 1.62 -23.54
N GLU A 452 -6.47 0.76 -23.08
CA GLU A 452 -6.23 0.53 -21.68
C GLU A 452 -4.75 0.22 -21.42
N LEU A 453 -4.31 0.43 -20.18
CA LEU A 453 -2.98 0.04 -19.69
C LEU A 453 -3.14 -1.12 -18.70
N PRO A 454 -2.24 -2.11 -18.69
CA PRO A 454 -2.28 -3.19 -17.72
C PRO A 454 -2.01 -2.63 -16.32
N LEU A 455 -2.91 -2.94 -15.37
CA LEU A 455 -2.80 -2.53 -13.98
C LEU A 455 -2.49 -3.73 -13.09
N THR A 456 -1.85 -3.45 -11.96
CA THR A 456 -1.76 -4.40 -10.84
C THR A 456 -3.10 -4.41 -10.08
N ALA A 457 -3.32 -5.40 -9.22
CA ALA A 457 -4.45 -5.45 -8.31
C ALA A 457 -4.61 -4.17 -7.45
N SER A 458 -3.51 -3.50 -7.14
CA SER A 458 -3.51 -2.21 -6.41
C SER A 458 -3.68 -0.98 -7.30
N GLY A 459 -4.06 -1.12 -8.58
CA GLY A 459 -4.27 -0.03 -9.53
C GLY A 459 -3.00 0.64 -10.07
N LYS A 460 -1.81 0.08 -9.79
CA LYS A 460 -0.54 0.56 -10.34
C LYS A 460 -0.33 0.03 -11.76
N ILE A 461 0.31 0.84 -12.62
CA ILE A 461 0.66 0.40 -13.98
C ILE A 461 1.70 -0.72 -13.91
N LYS A 462 1.41 -1.87 -14.56
CA LYS A 462 2.40 -2.95 -14.75
C LYS A 462 3.41 -2.50 -15.81
N ARG A 463 4.71 -2.57 -15.47
CA ARG A 463 5.80 -2.10 -16.35
C ARG A 463 6.59 -3.22 -17.05
N LEU A 464 6.50 -4.43 -16.53
CA LEU A 464 7.11 -5.61 -17.16
C LEU A 464 6.02 -6.43 -17.83
N ALA A 465 6.27 -6.87 -19.07
CA ALA A 465 5.41 -7.77 -19.82
C ALA A 465 5.55 -9.21 -19.31
#